data_971bf11eaf6599c3324dcb10a7828289
#
_entry.id   971bf11eaf6599c3324dcb10a7828289
#
_cell.length_a   1.000
_cell.length_b   1.000
_cell.length_c   1.000
_cell.angle_alpha   90.00
_cell.angle_beta   90.00
_cell.angle_gamma   90.00
#
_symmetry.space_group_name_H-M   'P 1'
#
loop_
_entity.id
_entity.type
_entity.pdbx_description
1 polymer ?
#
loop_
_entity_poly.entity_id
_entity_poly.type
_entity_poly.pdbx_seq_one_letter_code
_entity_poly.pdbx_strand_id
1 'polypeptide(L)'
;MEDIVHQAREKGLDGVCITDHDTMAAGQLVAEGVQDNGLVVIIGQEYTTRQGDFLLFGPYDNLPLGLSAEKVLGHVRATGGAAIGAHPFRNGRGVDRDLIRSGLCWIIEQANGRNTAWENTQTQTWLTRYPLIPVAGSDAHSLEELGCFPVRFPGPIHSRINFVSALNSGQGMPVLATSESFSSSLSYCA
;
A
#
# COMPACT_ATOMS: atom_id res chain seq x y z
N MET A 1 10.56 -15.50 3.66
CA MET A 1 10.33 -14.72 2.42
C MET A 1 9.83 -15.61 1.28
N GLU A 2 10.45 -16.75 1.03
CA GLU A 2 10.00 -17.74 0.01
C GLU A 2 8.54 -18.16 0.23
N ASP A 3 8.13 -18.37 1.48
CA ASP A 3 6.75 -18.75 1.82
C ASP A 3 5.74 -17.67 1.43
N ILE A 4 6.09 -16.38 1.58
CA ILE A 4 5.23 -15.25 1.15
C ILE A 4 5.05 -15.27 -0.37
N VAL A 5 6.16 -15.44 -1.11
CA VAL A 5 6.15 -15.48 -2.58
C VAL A 5 5.33 -16.67 -3.10
N HIS A 6 5.46 -17.83 -2.45
CA HIS A 6 4.71 -19.03 -2.80
C HIS A 6 3.22 -18.87 -2.49
N GLN A 7 2.90 -18.48 -1.25
CA GLN A 7 1.51 -18.33 -0.79
C GLN A 7 0.74 -17.26 -1.57
N ALA A 8 1.41 -16.16 -1.96
CA ALA A 8 0.79 -15.13 -2.78
C ALA A 8 0.34 -15.69 -4.14
N ARG A 9 1.17 -16.50 -4.79
CA ARG A 9 0.80 -17.15 -6.07
C ARG A 9 -0.34 -18.14 -5.89
N GLU A 10 -0.33 -18.95 -4.83
CA GLU A 10 -1.43 -19.88 -4.54
C GLU A 10 -2.76 -19.16 -4.31
N LYS A 11 -2.72 -17.96 -3.72
CA LYS A 11 -3.90 -17.10 -3.54
C LYS A 11 -4.30 -16.33 -4.81
N GLY A 12 -3.62 -16.54 -5.94
CA GLY A 12 -3.94 -15.91 -7.23
C GLY A 12 -3.49 -14.46 -7.35
N LEU A 13 -2.55 -14.01 -6.50
CA LEU A 13 -1.96 -12.68 -6.62
C LEU A 13 -0.87 -12.69 -7.70
N ASP A 14 -0.76 -11.59 -8.43
CA ASP A 14 0.31 -11.37 -9.41
C ASP A 14 1.47 -10.57 -8.83
N GLY A 15 1.29 -9.95 -7.67
CA GLY A 15 2.35 -9.23 -6.96
C GLY A 15 2.02 -8.99 -5.49
N VAL A 16 3.07 -8.68 -4.73
CA VAL A 16 2.99 -8.28 -3.33
C VAL A 16 3.86 -7.06 -3.09
N CYS A 17 3.40 -6.18 -2.20
CA CYS A 17 4.19 -5.11 -1.65
C CYS A 17 4.63 -5.52 -0.23
N ILE A 18 5.92 -5.40 0.06
CA ILE A 18 6.48 -5.66 1.39
C ILE A 18 6.85 -4.31 2.00
N THR A 19 6.21 -3.99 3.11
CA THR A 19 6.26 -2.65 3.73
C THR A 19 6.51 -2.76 5.23
N ASP A 20 7.66 -3.31 5.60
CA ASP A 20 8.08 -3.41 7.00
C ASP A 20 8.13 -2.03 7.66
N HIS A 21 7.86 -1.97 8.97
CA HIS A 21 7.91 -0.72 9.72
C HIS A 21 9.29 -0.07 9.70
N ASP A 22 9.33 1.17 9.22
CA ASP A 22 10.47 2.08 9.24
C ASP A 22 11.75 1.53 8.57
N THR A 23 11.61 0.55 7.67
CA THR A 23 12.74 -0.08 6.98
C THR A 23 12.38 -0.67 5.62
N MET A 24 13.32 -0.69 4.70
CA MET A 24 13.24 -1.42 3.43
C MET A 24 14.18 -2.65 3.43
N ALA A 25 14.56 -3.17 4.61
CA ALA A 25 15.52 -4.27 4.74
C ALA A 25 15.05 -5.59 4.10
N ALA A 26 13.75 -5.76 3.82
CA ALA A 26 13.23 -6.88 3.05
C ALA A 26 13.94 -7.04 1.68
N GLY A 27 14.43 -5.95 1.08
CA GLY A 27 15.23 -5.98 -0.14
C GLY A 27 16.59 -6.71 -0.03
N GLN A 28 17.03 -7.01 1.19
CA GLN A 28 18.22 -7.86 1.43
C GLN A 28 17.86 -9.36 1.42
N LEU A 29 16.56 -9.71 1.56
CA LEU A 29 16.07 -11.07 1.66
C LEU A 29 15.41 -11.56 0.37
N VAL A 30 14.94 -10.66 -0.47
CA VAL A 30 14.30 -10.95 -1.76
C VAL A 30 14.63 -9.85 -2.76
N ALA A 31 14.92 -10.22 -3.99
CA ALA A 31 15.10 -9.25 -5.06
C ALA A 31 13.77 -8.60 -5.43
N GLU A 32 13.77 -7.27 -5.57
CA GLU A 32 12.59 -6.56 -6.08
C GLU A 32 12.41 -6.83 -7.58
N GLY A 33 11.16 -6.93 -8.02
CA GLY A 33 10.79 -7.18 -9.41
C GLY A 33 10.15 -8.54 -9.62
N VAL A 34 10.19 -9.03 -10.86
CA VAL A 34 9.57 -10.30 -11.25
C VAL A 34 10.40 -11.48 -10.74
N GLN A 35 9.75 -12.35 -9.98
CA GLN A 35 10.36 -13.59 -9.44
C GLN A 35 10.25 -14.73 -10.46
N ASP A 36 10.99 -15.83 -10.26
CA ASP A 36 11.01 -16.99 -11.14
C ASP A 36 9.63 -17.63 -11.37
N ASN A 37 8.75 -17.55 -10.37
CA ASN A 37 7.36 -18.04 -10.46
C ASN A 37 6.39 -17.02 -11.09
N GLY A 38 6.90 -15.87 -11.57
CA GLY A 38 6.11 -14.80 -12.20
C GLY A 38 5.44 -13.82 -11.23
N LEU A 39 5.59 -14.00 -9.90
CA LEU A 39 5.12 -13.01 -8.92
C LEU A 39 5.98 -11.76 -8.99
N VAL A 40 5.38 -10.59 -8.85
CA VAL A 40 6.13 -9.34 -8.71
C VAL A 40 6.25 -8.98 -7.23
N VAL A 41 7.48 -8.71 -6.79
CA VAL A 41 7.74 -8.18 -5.43
C VAL A 41 8.10 -6.71 -5.55
N ILE A 42 7.40 -5.86 -4.80
CA ILE A 42 7.69 -4.44 -4.65
C ILE A 42 8.10 -4.20 -3.20
N ILE A 43 9.22 -3.52 -3.02
CA ILE A 43 9.72 -3.17 -1.69
C ILE A 43 9.39 -1.71 -1.40
N GLY A 44 8.70 -1.49 -0.29
CA GLY A 44 8.42 -0.20 0.32
C GLY A 44 8.75 -0.23 1.80
N GLN A 45 8.22 0.71 2.55
CA GLN A 45 8.22 0.70 4.01
C GLN A 45 6.93 1.34 4.55
N GLU A 46 6.50 0.91 5.73
CA GLU A 46 5.49 1.63 6.50
C GLU A 46 6.20 2.61 7.44
N TYR A 47 6.20 3.88 7.07
CA TYR A 47 6.86 4.93 7.86
C TYR A 47 5.90 5.49 8.92
N THR A 48 6.31 5.39 10.19
CA THR A 48 5.52 5.85 11.34
C THR A 48 5.78 7.32 11.65
N THR A 49 4.71 8.10 11.75
CA THR A 49 4.75 9.49 12.21
C THR A 49 3.75 9.72 13.36
N ARG A 50 3.81 10.91 13.98
CA ARG A 50 2.78 11.31 14.97
C ARG A 50 1.41 11.61 14.34
N GLN A 51 1.38 11.80 13.02
CA GLN A 51 0.20 12.22 12.26
C GLN A 51 -0.39 11.08 11.41
N GLY A 52 0.05 9.86 11.64
CA GLY A 52 -0.37 8.64 10.97
C GLY A 52 0.80 7.87 10.38
N ASP A 53 0.48 6.71 9.83
CA ASP A 53 1.43 5.82 9.16
C ASP A 53 1.27 5.93 7.64
N PHE A 54 2.38 5.81 6.93
CA PHE A 54 2.41 5.97 5.47
C PHE A 54 3.21 4.86 4.81
N LEU A 55 2.59 4.16 3.85
CA LEU A 55 3.31 3.22 3.00
C LEU A 55 4.05 4.03 1.93
N LEU A 56 5.37 3.94 1.93
CA LEU A 56 6.25 4.72 1.04
C LEU A 56 6.87 3.81 -0.02
N PHE A 57 6.77 4.23 -1.27
CA PHE A 57 7.37 3.54 -2.42
C PHE A 57 8.30 4.47 -3.19
N GLY A 58 9.59 4.18 -3.15
CA GLY A 58 10.67 4.96 -3.74
C GLY A 58 12.03 4.53 -3.15
N PRO A 59 13.12 5.26 -3.42
CA PRO A 59 14.46 4.96 -2.88
C PRO A 59 14.61 5.53 -1.45
N TYR A 60 13.90 4.94 -0.49
CA TYR A 60 13.78 5.48 0.88
C TYR A 60 14.52 4.66 1.94
N ASP A 61 15.49 3.83 1.55
CA ASP A 61 16.26 2.96 2.45
C ASP A 61 16.94 3.70 3.61
N ASN A 62 17.28 4.97 3.39
CA ASN A 62 18.01 5.79 4.36
C ASN A 62 17.19 6.99 4.87
N LEU A 63 15.88 6.91 4.83
CA LEU A 63 15.05 7.99 5.34
C LEU A 63 15.21 8.09 6.87
N PRO A 64 15.59 9.27 7.43
CA PRO A 64 15.74 9.42 8.88
C PRO A 64 14.42 9.16 9.60
N LEU A 65 14.48 8.43 10.72
CA LEU A 65 13.31 8.20 11.57
C LEU A 65 12.88 9.48 12.32
N GLY A 66 11.59 9.53 12.70
CA GLY A 66 11.04 10.60 13.53
C GLY A 66 10.78 11.92 12.80
N LEU A 67 10.77 11.91 11.48
CA LEU A 67 10.31 13.07 10.71
C LEU A 67 8.81 13.28 10.88
N SER A 68 8.33 14.53 10.74
CA SER A 68 6.90 14.80 10.66
C SER A 68 6.34 14.32 9.32
N ALA A 69 5.03 14.02 9.27
CA ALA A 69 4.38 13.58 8.04
C ALA A 69 4.56 14.58 6.89
N GLU A 70 4.53 15.90 7.16
CA GLU A 70 4.74 16.92 6.13
C GLU A 70 6.13 16.83 5.49
N LYS A 71 7.16 16.55 6.30
CA LYS A 71 8.52 16.39 5.79
C LYS A 71 8.65 15.14 4.94
N VAL A 72 8.10 14.01 5.42
CA VAL A 72 8.13 12.73 4.71
C VAL A 72 7.35 12.84 3.39
N LEU A 73 6.10 13.25 3.44
CA LEU A 73 5.24 13.37 2.26
C LEU A 73 5.78 14.40 1.25
N GLY A 74 6.31 15.53 1.76
CA GLY A 74 6.98 16.53 0.94
C GLY A 74 8.22 15.96 0.22
N HIS A 75 9.03 15.15 0.91
CA HIS A 75 10.19 14.48 0.33
C HIS A 75 9.77 13.46 -0.73
N VAL A 76 8.79 12.59 -0.42
CA VAL A 76 8.27 11.59 -1.38
C VAL A 76 7.77 12.26 -2.65
N ARG A 77 7.00 13.35 -2.51
CA ARG A 77 6.52 14.13 -3.67
C ARG A 77 7.65 14.74 -4.49
N ALA A 78 8.65 15.31 -3.82
CA ALA A 78 9.79 15.96 -4.49
C ALA A 78 10.67 14.96 -5.25
N THR A 79 10.74 13.71 -4.81
CA THR A 79 11.54 12.63 -5.41
C THR A 79 10.74 11.76 -6.40
N GLY A 80 9.46 12.06 -6.62
CA GLY A 80 8.61 11.33 -7.56
C GLY A 80 8.20 9.93 -7.10
N GLY A 81 8.23 9.67 -5.80
CA GLY A 81 7.71 8.44 -5.19
C GLY A 81 6.19 8.46 -5.03
N ALA A 82 5.67 7.44 -4.36
CA ALA A 82 4.28 7.37 -3.90
C ALA A 82 4.22 7.17 -2.39
N ALA A 83 3.22 7.82 -1.76
CA ALA A 83 2.89 7.63 -0.36
C ALA A 83 1.39 7.33 -0.23
N ILE A 84 1.06 6.29 0.52
CA ILE A 84 -0.31 5.90 0.82
C ILE A 84 -0.55 6.13 2.31
N GLY A 85 -1.59 6.86 2.68
CA GLY A 85 -2.04 6.96 4.07
C GLY A 85 -2.62 5.61 4.51
N ALA A 86 -1.88 4.89 5.36
CA ALA A 86 -2.26 3.57 5.83
C ALA A 86 -3.41 3.67 6.84
N HIS A 87 -4.34 2.71 6.82
CA HIS A 87 -5.43 2.53 7.80
C HIS A 87 -5.94 3.85 8.43
N PRO A 88 -6.44 4.83 7.64
CA PRO A 88 -6.58 6.24 8.01
C PRO A 88 -7.48 6.51 9.21
N PHE A 89 -8.32 5.55 9.61
CA PHE A 89 -9.21 5.65 10.78
C PHE A 89 -8.87 4.68 11.91
N ARG A 90 -7.70 4.01 11.85
CA ARG A 90 -7.27 3.12 12.94
C ARG A 90 -7.08 3.91 14.22
N ASN A 91 -7.67 3.42 15.31
CA ASN A 91 -7.57 4.08 16.60
C ASN A 91 -6.10 4.24 17.06
N GLY A 92 -5.72 5.48 17.38
CA GLY A 92 -4.37 5.82 17.84
C GLY A 92 -3.28 5.90 16.77
N ARG A 93 -3.57 5.50 15.51
CA ARG A 93 -2.61 5.46 14.38
C ARG A 93 -3.19 6.00 13.07
N GLY A 94 -4.37 6.59 13.11
CA GLY A 94 -5.04 7.11 11.93
C GLY A 94 -4.34 8.33 11.33
N VAL A 95 -4.56 8.55 10.04
CA VAL A 95 -4.00 9.69 9.31
C VAL A 95 -4.64 11.01 9.76
N ASP A 96 -3.82 12.02 10.02
CA ASP A 96 -4.31 13.35 10.35
C ASP A 96 -5.08 13.95 9.16
N ARG A 97 -6.31 14.39 9.44
CA ARG A 97 -7.19 14.99 8.42
C ARG A 97 -6.61 16.24 7.77
N ASP A 98 -5.75 16.98 8.44
CA ASP A 98 -5.17 18.19 7.85
C ASP A 98 -4.17 17.87 6.72
N LEU A 99 -3.54 16.71 6.73
CA LEU A 99 -2.73 16.21 5.62
C LEU A 99 -3.58 15.90 4.38
N ILE A 100 -4.80 15.42 4.59
CA ILE A 100 -5.80 15.20 3.53
C ILE A 100 -6.30 16.53 2.98
N ARG A 101 -6.69 17.46 3.86
CA ARG A 101 -7.21 18.78 3.48
C ARG A 101 -6.21 19.64 2.73
N SER A 102 -4.94 19.55 3.07
CA SER A 102 -3.85 20.25 2.39
C SER A 102 -3.43 19.61 1.07
N GLY A 103 -3.92 18.40 0.77
CA GLY A 103 -3.51 17.64 -0.43
C GLY A 103 -2.09 17.10 -0.34
N LEU A 104 -1.52 17.02 0.85
CA LEU A 104 -0.22 16.37 1.07
C LEU A 104 -0.32 14.85 1.01
N CYS A 105 -1.41 14.28 1.55
CA CYS A 105 -1.75 12.88 1.41
C CYS A 105 -2.99 12.76 0.52
N TRP A 106 -2.86 12.17 -0.68
CA TRP A 106 -3.95 12.05 -1.65
C TRP A 106 -4.23 10.61 -2.10
N ILE A 107 -3.44 9.64 -1.64
CA ILE A 107 -3.69 8.22 -1.82
C ILE A 107 -3.94 7.65 -0.43
N ILE A 108 -5.02 6.92 -0.21
CA ILE A 108 -5.37 6.35 1.09
C ILE A 108 -5.88 4.91 0.97
N GLU A 109 -5.65 4.12 1.98
CA GLU A 109 -6.31 2.82 2.10
C GLU A 109 -7.80 3.02 2.39
N GLN A 110 -8.64 2.63 1.44
CA GLN A 110 -10.09 2.56 1.61
C GLN A 110 -10.48 1.38 2.50
N ALA A 111 -9.75 0.30 2.39
CA ALA A 111 -9.90 -0.89 3.22
C ALA A 111 -8.52 -1.44 3.60
N ASN A 112 -8.41 -1.89 4.84
CA ASN A 112 -7.22 -2.53 5.38
C ASN A 112 -7.65 -3.81 6.12
N GLY A 113 -6.92 -4.91 5.91
CA GLY A 113 -7.29 -6.24 6.40
C GLY A 113 -7.33 -6.37 7.91
N ARG A 114 -6.60 -5.52 8.64
CA ARG A 114 -6.55 -5.52 10.11
C ARG A 114 -7.44 -4.47 10.76
N ASN A 115 -8.11 -3.65 9.95
CA ASN A 115 -9.09 -2.70 10.46
C ASN A 115 -10.39 -3.40 10.83
N THR A 116 -11.10 -2.81 11.79
CA THR A 116 -12.51 -3.14 12.00
C THR A 116 -13.36 -2.71 10.81
N ALA A 117 -14.52 -3.32 10.62
CA ALA A 117 -15.47 -2.92 9.59
C ALA A 117 -15.87 -1.45 9.72
N TRP A 118 -15.97 -0.92 10.94
CA TRP A 118 -16.26 0.49 11.21
C TRP A 118 -15.16 1.40 10.69
N GLU A 119 -13.88 1.12 10.99
CA GLU A 119 -12.73 1.91 10.53
C GLU A 119 -12.65 1.96 9.00
N ASN A 120 -12.84 0.82 8.33
CA ASN A 120 -12.89 0.76 6.86
C ASN A 120 -14.08 1.58 6.30
N THR A 121 -15.25 1.53 6.95
CA THR A 121 -16.42 2.30 6.52
C THR A 121 -16.21 3.81 6.67
N GLN A 122 -15.47 4.27 7.69
CA GLN A 122 -15.22 5.69 7.90
C GLN A 122 -14.42 6.32 6.75
N THR A 123 -13.54 5.57 6.10
CA THR A 123 -12.74 6.07 4.96
C THR A 123 -13.64 6.56 3.82
N GLN A 124 -14.81 5.97 3.63
CA GLN A 124 -15.78 6.41 2.62
C GLN A 124 -16.21 7.87 2.80
N THR A 125 -16.23 8.38 4.02
CA THR A 125 -16.58 9.80 4.30
C THR A 125 -15.53 10.75 3.72
N TRP A 126 -14.26 10.36 3.74
CA TRP A 126 -13.18 11.14 3.13
C TRP A 126 -13.17 11.03 1.62
N LEU A 127 -13.37 9.84 1.06
CA LEU A 127 -13.45 9.62 -0.39
C LEU A 127 -14.59 10.41 -1.04
N THR A 128 -15.71 10.60 -0.33
CA THR A 128 -16.83 11.42 -0.82
C THR A 128 -16.51 12.92 -0.75
N ARG A 129 -15.68 13.34 0.20
CA ARG A 129 -15.45 14.77 0.51
C ARG A 129 -14.22 15.35 -0.17
N TYR A 130 -13.20 14.54 -0.41
CA TYR A 130 -11.90 14.98 -0.92
C TYR A 130 -11.54 14.23 -2.20
N PRO A 131 -10.77 14.83 -3.12
CA PRO A 131 -10.31 14.16 -4.35
C PRO A 131 -9.17 13.20 -4.04
N LEU A 132 -9.49 12.07 -3.43
CA LEU A 132 -8.54 11.05 -3.00
C LEU A 132 -8.54 9.86 -3.96
N ILE A 133 -7.39 9.22 -4.08
CA ILE A 133 -7.21 7.95 -4.78
C ILE A 133 -7.36 6.82 -3.76
N PRO A 134 -8.38 5.95 -3.88
CA PRO A 134 -8.53 4.80 -3.00
C PRO A 134 -7.60 3.67 -3.43
N VAL A 135 -6.96 3.03 -2.44
CA VAL A 135 -6.29 1.73 -2.56
C VAL A 135 -6.73 0.84 -1.42
N ALA A 136 -6.17 -0.35 -1.31
CA ALA A 136 -6.42 -1.25 -0.19
C ALA A 136 -5.16 -2.08 0.12
N GLY A 137 -5.11 -2.69 1.28
CA GLY A 137 -4.03 -3.56 1.68
C GLY A 137 -4.47 -4.63 2.68
N SER A 138 -3.77 -5.75 2.69
CA SER A 138 -4.01 -6.81 3.70
C SER A 138 -3.45 -6.43 5.05
N ASP A 139 -2.37 -5.64 5.11
CA ASP A 139 -1.63 -5.39 6.36
C ASP A 139 -1.29 -6.72 7.04
N ALA A 140 -0.85 -7.70 6.23
CA ALA A 140 -0.68 -9.08 6.63
C ALA A 140 0.55 -9.27 7.52
N HIS A 141 0.35 -9.88 8.69
CA HIS A 141 1.40 -10.31 9.61
C HIS A 141 1.51 -11.83 9.69
N SER A 142 0.69 -12.54 8.90
CA SER A 142 0.75 -13.98 8.70
C SER A 142 0.40 -14.33 7.26
N LEU A 143 0.72 -15.56 6.83
CA LEU A 143 0.42 -16.03 5.48
C LEU A 143 -1.10 -16.13 5.22
N GLU A 144 -1.89 -16.40 6.26
CA GLU A 144 -3.35 -16.48 6.17
C GLU A 144 -3.99 -15.13 5.85
N GLU A 145 -3.43 -14.04 6.37
CA GLU A 145 -3.94 -12.68 6.19
C GLU A 145 -3.63 -12.11 4.80
N LEU A 146 -2.68 -12.70 4.07
CA LEU A 146 -2.23 -12.22 2.78
C LEU A 146 -3.37 -12.19 1.75
N GLY A 147 -3.52 -11.08 1.04
CA GLY A 147 -4.49 -10.93 -0.04
C GLY A 147 -5.94 -10.66 0.39
N CYS A 148 -6.19 -10.22 1.64
CA CYS A 148 -7.56 -9.93 2.10
C CYS A 148 -8.25 -8.83 1.29
N PHE A 149 -7.54 -7.78 0.91
CA PHE A 149 -8.04 -6.66 0.11
C PHE A 149 -7.02 -6.31 -0.98
N PRO A 150 -6.97 -7.05 -2.09
CA PRO A 150 -6.03 -6.77 -3.16
C PRO A 150 -6.42 -5.53 -3.96
N VAL A 151 -5.45 -4.92 -4.62
CA VAL A 151 -5.67 -3.83 -5.58
C VAL A 151 -5.46 -4.37 -6.99
N ARG A 152 -6.42 -4.11 -7.86
CA ARG A 152 -6.35 -4.47 -9.28
C ARG A 152 -5.84 -3.31 -10.10
N PHE A 153 -4.91 -3.58 -11.01
CA PHE A 153 -4.41 -2.62 -12.00
C PHE A 153 -4.83 -3.02 -13.42
N PRO A 154 -5.10 -2.06 -14.31
CA PRO A 154 -5.56 -2.34 -15.68
C PRO A 154 -4.46 -2.88 -16.58
N GLY A 155 -3.20 -2.75 -16.18
CA GLY A 155 -2.03 -3.21 -16.92
C GLY A 155 -1.00 -3.86 -16.02
N PRO A 156 0.00 -4.53 -16.62
CA PRO A 156 1.03 -5.24 -15.87
C PRO A 156 1.94 -4.27 -15.11
N ILE A 157 2.26 -4.65 -13.89
CA ILE A 157 3.29 -4.01 -13.07
C ILE A 157 4.49 -4.95 -13.05
N HIS A 158 5.67 -4.47 -13.39
CA HIS A 158 6.90 -5.27 -13.40
C HIS A 158 8.00 -4.67 -12.52
N SER A 159 7.77 -3.47 -12.00
CA SER A 159 8.78 -2.75 -11.20
C SER A 159 8.11 -1.73 -10.27
N ARG A 160 8.86 -1.27 -9.26
CA ARG A 160 8.45 -0.17 -8.38
C ARG A 160 8.12 1.11 -9.16
N ILE A 161 8.86 1.40 -10.24
CA ILE A 161 8.59 2.57 -11.09
C ILE A 161 7.21 2.47 -11.74
N ASN A 162 6.86 1.31 -12.31
CA ASN A 162 5.52 1.09 -12.87
C ASN A 162 4.44 1.21 -11.79
N PHE A 163 4.67 0.62 -10.61
CA PHE A 163 3.76 0.63 -9.48
C PHE A 163 3.50 2.07 -9.00
N VAL A 164 4.56 2.85 -8.74
CA VAL A 164 4.48 4.25 -8.32
C VAL A 164 3.73 5.10 -9.35
N SER A 165 4.00 4.90 -10.65
CA SER A 165 3.29 5.60 -11.72
C SER A 165 1.81 5.27 -11.73
N ALA A 166 1.45 3.99 -11.59
CA ALA A 166 0.06 3.52 -11.56
C ALA A 166 -0.69 4.05 -10.32
N LEU A 167 -0.05 4.05 -9.14
CA LEU A 167 -0.61 4.62 -7.92
C LEU A 167 -0.90 6.11 -8.07
N ASN A 168 0.10 6.90 -8.47
CA ASN A 168 -0.03 8.35 -8.61
C ASN A 168 -1.03 8.76 -9.69
N SER A 169 -1.29 7.88 -10.66
CA SER A 169 -2.29 8.09 -11.73
C SER A 169 -3.68 7.58 -11.36
N GLY A 170 -3.88 7.03 -10.16
CA GLY A 170 -5.18 6.52 -9.70
C GLY A 170 -5.66 5.29 -10.47
N GLN A 171 -4.76 4.48 -11.01
CA GLN A 171 -5.13 3.29 -11.79
C GLN A 171 -5.43 2.07 -10.92
N GLY A 172 -5.06 2.09 -9.64
CA GLY A 172 -5.36 1.03 -8.71
C GLY A 172 -6.85 1.02 -8.30
N MET A 173 -7.50 -0.13 -8.39
CA MET A 173 -8.87 -0.31 -7.94
C MET A 173 -8.92 -1.30 -6.78
N PRO A 174 -9.34 -0.90 -5.56
CA PRO A 174 -9.54 -1.81 -4.45
C PRO A 174 -10.54 -2.91 -4.80
N VAL A 175 -10.19 -4.17 -4.51
CA VAL A 175 -11.13 -5.28 -4.59
C VAL A 175 -11.67 -5.50 -3.18
N LEU A 176 -12.83 -4.90 -2.92
CA LEU A 176 -13.55 -5.06 -1.66
C LEU A 176 -14.37 -6.35 -1.78
N ALA A 177 -14.15 -7.29 -0.85
CA ALA A 177 -14.70 -8.64 -0.94
C ALA A 177 -16.18 -8.68 -1.31
N THR A 178 -16.46 -9.18 -2.49
CA THR A 178 -17.74 -9.78 -2.86
C THR A 178 -17.46 -11.25 -3.16
N SER A 179 -18.40 -12.12 -2.85
CA SER A 179 -18.33 -13.58 -2.96
C SER A 179 -18.20 -14.12 -4.40
N GLU A 180 -17.50 -13.43 -5.30
CA GLU A 180 -17.30 -13.85 -6.68
C GLU A 180 -15.84 -14.13 -6.96
N SER A 181 -15.61 -15.33 -7.47
CA SER A 181 -14.34 -15.93 -7.86
C SER A 181 -13.38 -14.97 -8.57
N PHE A 182 -12.13 -14.96 -8.12
CA PHE A 182 -10.99 -14.40 -8.84
C PHE A 182 -10.87 -15.03 -10.23
N SER A 183 -11.41 -14.41 -11.27
CA SER A 183 -11.14 -14.77 -12.66
C SER A 183 -10.21 -13.72 -13.28
N SER A 184 -9.02 -14.17 -13.62
CA SER A 184 -8.04 -13.62 -14.58
C SER A 184 -8.03 -12.10 -14.78
N SER A 185 -7.48 -11.36 -13.81
CA SER A 185 -6.95 -10.02 -14.03
C SER A 185 -5.95 -9.69 -12.91
N LEU A 186 -4.83 -9.12 -13.31
CA LEU A 186 -3.68 -8.80 -12.45
C LEU A 186 -4.10 -8.14 -11.13
N SER A 187 -3.74 -8.74 -10.01
CA SER A 187 -4.10 -8.25 -8.66
C SER A 187 -2.84 -8.15 -7.80
N TYR A 188 -2.65 -7.04 -7.10
CA TYR A 188 -1.53 -6.79 -6.20
C TYR A 188 -2.04 -6.47 -4.81
N CYS A 189 -1.26 -6.84 -3.78
CA CYS A 189 -1.50 -6.47 -2.39
C CYS A 189 -0.44 -5.49 -1.92
N ALA A 190 -0.86 -4.42 -1.28
CA ALA A 190 0.02 -3.55 -0.49
C ALA A 190 -0.05 -3.91 0.99
#